data_2774dc0db1caf186d6050a5c20a876b5
#
_entry.id   2774dc0db1caf186d6050a5c20a876b5
#
_cell.length_a   1.000
_cell.length_b   1.000
_cell.length_c   1.000
_cell.angle_alpha   90.00
_cell.angle_beta   90.00
_cell.angle_gamma   90.00
#
_symmetry.space_group_name_H-M   'P 1'
#
loop_
_entity.id
_entity.type
_entity.pdbx_description
1 polymer ?
#
loop_
_entity_poly.entity_id
_entity_poly.type
_entity_poly.pdbx_seq_one_letter_code
_entity_poly.pdbx_strand_id
1 'polypeptide(L)'
;VIDPALRDHPVGHTVLESLKQNDIGFEVFDDLSIEPTDASFKAAADCATQGGFDSFVAVGGGSTIDTAKAANLYSTHPSDFFDYVNAPIGLGHPIPGPLKPLIAVPTTAGTGSETTGVAIFDYVEKKAKTGIAHRYLKPTLGIVDSDNTRTLPPAVAAATGLDVLSHALESYTAMPFDERPMPARPLERPAYQGSNPVSDIWAIRALELMAEFLPRAYADLSDEEARAQMLLAAAIAGIGFGNAGVHLPHGMSYPVAGMVRGHRPDGYVVDHAMVPHGISVILNTPAVVRFTASANPERHLRGAEALGADVSDASPSEAGEVLAERVIHFMRTLGVPNGLAAVGYTTDDIPALVQGTLPQHRVTKLSPRPAGEAELTSLFEESMTIW
;
A
#
# COMPACT_ATOMS: atom_id res chain seq x y z
N VAL A 1 -18.34 -0.67 -8.71
CA VAL A 1 -17.34 0.40 -8.65
C VAL A 1 -16.27 0.08 -9.65
N ILE A 2 -15.99 0.96 -10.61
CA ILE A 2 -15.03 0.70 -11.67
C ILE A 2 -14.16 1.93 -11.92
N ASP A 3 -12.87 1.72 -12.14
CA ASP A 3 -11.97 2.78 -12.59
C ASP A 3 -12.48 3.33 -13.94
N PRO A 4 -12.74 4.65 -14.05
CA PRO A 4 -13.29 5.24 -15.26
C PRO A 4 -12.45 4.96 -16.51
N ALA A 5 -11.11 4.90 -16.36
CA ALA A 5 -10.22 4.56 -17.47
C ALA A 5 -10.39 3.11 -17.96
N LEU A 6 -10.93 2.22 -17.13
CA LEU A 6 -11.08 0.80 -17.48
C LEU A 6 -12.49 0.41 -17.94
N ARG A 7 -13.45 1.34 -17.87
CA ARG A 7 -14.85 1.06 -18.23
C ARG A 7 -15.00 0.51 -19.66
N ASP A 8 -14.27 1.10 -20.59
CA ASP A 8 -14.29 0.73 -22.00
C ASP A 8 -13.16 -0.24 -22.41
N HIS A 9 -12.41 -0.73 -21.42
CA HIS A 9 -11.38 -1.75 -21.63
C HIS A 9 -11.94 -3.18 -21.50
N PRO A 10 -11.23 -4.21 -21.99
CA PRO A 10 -11.70 -5.60 -21.95
C PRO A 10 -12.17 -6.06 -20.58
N VAL A 11 -11.47 -5.70 -19.51
CA VAL A 11 -11.84 -6.07 -18.12
C VAL A 11 -13.20 -5.49 -17.72
N GLY A 12 -13.45 -4.20 -18.01
CA GLY A 12 -14.73 -3.56 -17.74
C GLY A 12 -15.87 -4.21 -18.52
N HIS A 13 -15.67 -4.40 -19.84
CA HIS A 13 -16.64 -5.11 -20.68
C HIS A 13 -16.94 -6.52 -20.18
N THR A 14 -15.91 -7.31 -19.85
CA THR A 14 -16.09 -8.68 -19.35
C THR A 14 -16.96 -8.72 -18.10
N VAL A 15 -16.68 -7.85 -17.14
CA VAL A 15 -17.46 -7.83 -15.90
C VAL A 15 -18.91 -7.37 -16.15
N LEU A 16 -19.10 -6.27 -16.88
CA LEU A 16 -20.44 -5.74 -17.15
C LEU A 16 -21.29 -6.71 -17.98
N GLU A 17 -20.70 -7.35 -19.00
CA GLU A 17 -21.39 -8.37 -19.80
C GLU A 17 -21.71 -9.62 -18.99
N SER A 18 -20.81 -10.07 -18.09
CA SER A 18 -21.07 -11.19 -17.19
C SER A 18 -22.27 -10.92 -16.28
N LEU A 19 -22.39 -9.71 -15.72
CA LEU A 19 -23.54 -9.33 -14.89
C LEU A 19 -24.85 -9.35 -15.71
N LYS A 20 -24.85 -8.77 -16.92
CA LYS A 20 -26.01 -8.78 -17.82
C LYS A 20 -26.43 -10.18 -18.23
N GLN A 21 -25.48 -11.04 -18.61
CA GLN A 21 -25.76 -12.42 -19.06
C GLN A 21 -26.33 -13.31 -17.96
N ASN A 22 -26.10 -12.95 -16.71
CA ASN A 22 -26.64 -13.66 -15.55
C ASN A 22 -27.85 -12.96 -14.93
N ASP A 23 -28.47 -12.00 -15.63
CA ASP A 23 -29.66 -11.27 -15.19
C ASP A 23 -29.47 -10.56 -13.82
N ILE A 24 -28.24 -10.16 -13.49
CA ILE A 24 -27.93 -9.42 -12.27
C ILE A 24 -28.17 -7.93 -12.52
N GLY A 25 -29.10 -7.33 -11.78
CA GLY A 25 -29.29 -5.87 -11.79
C GLY A 25 -28.10 -5.16 -11.15
N PHE A 26 -27.59 -4.11 -11.79
CA PHE A 26 -26.45 -3.36 -11.28
C PHE A 26 -26.49 -1.89 -11.64
N GLU A 27 -25.80 -1.08 -10.85
CA GLU A 27 -25.45 0.30 -11.17
C GLU A 27 -23.92 0.45 -11.21
N VAL A 28 -23.43 1.35 -12.05
CA VAL A 28 -22.00 1.62 -12.19
C VAL A 28 -21.67 2.92 -11.47
N PHE A 29 -20.71 2.84 -10.53
CA PHE A 29 -20.08 4.00 -9.91
C PHE A 29 -18.65 4.12 -10.42
N ASP A 30 -18.35 5.20 -11.13
CA ASP A 30 -17.07 5.49 -11.77
C ASP A 30 -16.53 6.92 -11.47
N ASP A 31 -17.18 7.63 -10.54
CA ASP A 31 -16.69 8.92 -10.04
C ASP A 31 -15.60 8.69 -8.96
N LEU A 32 -14.42 8.32 -9.45
CA LEU A 32 -13.28 7.92 -8.64
C LEU A 32 -12.11 8.88 -8.78
N SER A 33 -11.38 9.06 -7.68
CA SER A 33 -10.09 9.75 -7.67
C SER A 33 -8.95 8.74 -7.56
N ILE A 34 -7.89 8.92 -8.33
CA ILE A 34 -6.58 8.34 -8.03
C ILE A 34 -6.13 8.96 -6.71
N GLU A 35 -5.70 8.14 -5.74
CA GLU A 35 -5.55 8.57 -4.34
C GLU A 35 -6.89 9.09 -3.79
N PRO A 36 -7.78 8.21 -3.32
CA PRO A 36 -9.13 8.62 -2.89
C PRO A 36 -9.10 9.65 -1.78
N THR A 37 -10.08 10.53 -1.76
CA THR A 37 -10.25 11.52 -0.70
C THR A 37 -11.41 11.16 0.22
N ASP A 38 -11.49 11.84 1.37
CA ASP A 38 -12.67 11.72 2.25
C ASP A 38 -13.97 12.11 1.53
N ALA A 39 -13.91 13.06 0.60
CA ALA A 39 -15.06 13.46 -0.21
C ALA A 39 -15.47 12.36 -1.21
N SER A 40 -14.52 11.74 -1.90
CA SER A 40 -14.81 10.65 -2.86
C SER A 40 -15.35 9.40 -2.16
N PHE A 41 -14.85 9.05 -0.98
CA PHE A 41 -15.41 7.98 -0.16
C PHE A 41 -16.86 8.24 0.27
N LYS A 42 -17.15 9.49 0.70
CA LYS A 42 -18.52 9.90 1.07
C LYS A 42 -19.47 9.82 -0.12
N ALA A 43 -19.06 10.31 -1.29
CA ALA A 43 -19.89 10.22 -2.52
C ALA A 43 -20.20 8.78 -2.90
N ALA A 44 -19.24 7.87 -2.82
CA ALA A 44 -19.46 6.45 -3.08
C ALA A 44 -20.37 5.80 -2.02
N ALA A 45 -20.24 6.17 -0.75
CA ALA A 45 -21.10 5.70 0.32
C ALA A 45 -22.55 6.19 0.17
N ASP A 46 -22.75 7.43 -0.24
CA ASP A 46 -24.07 8.01 -0.51
C ASP A 46 -24.75 7.29 -1.68
N CYS A 47 -24.03 7.06 -2.78
CA CYS A 47 -24.53 6.29 -3.92
C CYS A 47 -24.93 4.87 -3.50
N ALA A 48 -24.08 4.18 -2.74
CA ALA A 48 -24.35 2.83 -2.26
C ALA A 48 -25.55 2.77 -1.31
N THR A 49 -25.75 3.79 -0.48
CA THR A 49 -26.88 3.89 0.45
C THR A 49 -28.19 4.12 -0.30
N GLN A 50 -28.19 5.01 -1.30
CA GLN A 50 -29.37 5.30 -2.11
C GLN A 50 -29.77 4.11 -2.99
N GLY A 51 -28.79 3.40 -3.55
CA GLY A 51 -29.04 2.24 -4.40
C GLY A 51 -29.49 0.99 -3.64
N GLY A 52 -29.21 0.89 -2.34
CA GLY A 52 -29.66 -0.22 -1.49
C GLY A 52 -29.10 -1.60 -1.93
N PHE A 53 -27.89 -1.62 -2.52
CA PHE A 53 -27.26 -2.83 -3.07
C PHE A 53 -27.02 -3.89 -2.00
N ASP A 54 -27.07 -5.16 -2.41
CA ASP A 54 -26.81 -6.33 -1.56
C ASP A 54 -25.39 -6.91 -1.73
N SER A 55 -24.66 -6.49 -2.77
CA SER A 55 -23.28 -6.91 -3.05
C SER A 55 -22.53 -5.84 -3.84
N PHE A 56 -21.20 -5.95 -3.85
CA PHE A 56 -20.30 -5.02 -4.52
C PHE A 56 -19.30 -5.75 -5.42
N VAL A 57 -19.00 -5.16 -6.57
CA VAL A 57 -17.87 -5.55 -7.44
C VAL A 57 -16.99 -4.33 -7.64
N ALA A 58 -15.68 -4.48 -7.40
CA ALA A 58 -14.68 -3.44 -7.61
C ALA A 58 -13.74 -3.87 -8.74
N VAL A 59 -13.63 -3.08 -9.81
CA VAL A 59 -12.76 -3.34 -10.96
C VAL A 59 -11.77 -2.19 -11.11
N GLY A 60 -10.53 -2.39 -10.72
CA GLY A 60 -9.52 -1.33 -10.73
C GLY A 60 -8.35 -1.61 -9.80
N GLY A 61 -7.53 -0.59 -9.59
CA GLY A 61 -6.44 -0.62 -8.63
C GLY A 61 -6.89 -0.44 -7.17
N GLY A 62 -5.93 -0.22 -6.27
CA GLY A 62 -6.19 -0.02 -4.85
C GLY A 62 -7.21 1.07 -4.55
N SER A 63 -7.12 2.21 -5.23
CA SER A 63 -8.07 3.33 -5.08
C SER A 63 -9.53 2.91 -5.32
N THR A 64 -9.77 2.13 -6.36
CA THR A 64 -11.11 1.62 -6.69
C THR A 64 -11.61 0.62 -5.66
N ILE A 65 -10.75 -0.32 -5.26
CA ILE A 65 -11.11 -1.36 -4.27
C ILE A 65 -11.36 -0.73 -2.91
N ASP A 66 -10.54 0.24 -2.49
CA ASP A 66 -10.71 0.93 -1.21
C ASP A 66 -11.98 1.81 -1.19
N THR A 67 -12.31 2.45 -2.31
CA THR A 67 -13.58 3.18 -2.46
C THR A 67 -14.79 2.23 -2.33
N ALA A 68 -14.72 1.04 -2.94
CA ALA A 68 -15.79 0.04 -2.81
C ALA A 68 -15.92 -0.50 -1.37
N LYS A 69 -14.79 -0.68 -0.65
CA LYS A 69 -14.80 -1.05 0.77
C LYS A 69 -15.49 0.02 1.63
N ALA A 70 -15.16 1.31 1.38
CA ALA A 70 -15.80 2.42 2.10
C ALA A 70 -17.28 2.52 1.78
N ALA A 71 -17.68 2.43 0.51
CA ALA A 71 -19.08 2.41 0.08
C ALA A 71 -19.87 1.29 0.76
N ASN A 72 -19.31 0.07 0.78
CA ASN A 72 -19.89 -1.07 1.46
C ASN A 72 -20.03 -0.84 2.97
N LEU A 73 -18.97 -0.33 3.63
CA LEU A 73 -18.98 -0.08 5.07
C LEU A 73 -20.09 0.88 5.46
N TYR A 74 -20.10 2.09 4.90
CA TYR A 74 -21.03 3.14 5.32
C TYR A 74 -22.47 2.90 4.88
N SER A 75 -22.71 2.18 3.77
CA SER A 75 -24.05 1.77 3.38
C SER A 75 -24.59 0.58 4.19
N THR A 76 -23.71 -0.23 4.80
CA THR A 76 -24.11 -1.36 5.64
C THR A 76 -24.25 -0.97 7.11
N HIS A 77 -23.34 -0.15 7.61
CA HIS A 77 -23.27 0.34 8.98
C HIS A 77 -23.14 1.87 9.00
N PRO A 78 -24.24 2.61 8.73
CA PRO A 78 -24.22 4.07 8.72
C PRO A 78 -23.70 4.64 10.04
N SER A 79 -22.78 5.62 9.96
CA SER A 79 -22.22 6.34 11.10
C SER A 79 -21.61 7.65 10.59
N ASP A 80 -21.17 8.52 11.50
CA ASP A 80 -20.36 9.66 11.14
C ASP A 80 -19.06 9.19 10.48
N PHE A 81 -18.60 9.89 9.44
CA PHE A 81 -17.48 9.42 8.62
C PHE A 81 -16.23 9.11 9.43
N PHE A 82 -15.91 9.95 10.43
CA PHE A 82 -14.71 9.78 11.24
C PHE A 82 -14.84 8.75 12.38
N ASP A 83 -16.01 8.16 12.58
CA ASP A 83 -16.21 7.14 13.62
C ASP A 83 -15.33 5.90 13.37
N TYR A 84 -15.27 5.42 12.11
CA TYR A 84 -14.49 4.24 11.75
C TYR A 84 -13.05 4.56 11.31
N VAL A 85 -12.74 5.82 11.01
CA VAL A 85 -11.38 6.24 10.61
C VAL A 85 -10.40 6.03 11.76
N ASN A 86 -9.21 5.54 11.45
CA ASN A 86 -8.17 5.23 12.44
C ASN A 86 -7.80 6.44 13.30
N ALA A 87 -7.62 6.18 14.60
CA ALA A 87 -7.06 7.18 15.51
C ALA A 87 -5.60 7.51 15.14
N PRO A 88 -5.12 8.73 15.39
CA PRO A 88 -5.80 9.82 16.12
C PRO A 88 -6.64 10.75 15.22
N ILE A 89 -6.71 10.51 13.92
CA ILE A 89 -7.46 11.36 12.97
C ILE A 89 -8.96 11.17 13.16
N GLY A 90 -9.41 9.92 13.24
CA GLY A 90 -10.78 9.55 13.58
C GLY A 90 -10.86 8.90 14.96
N LEU A 91 -12.01 8.30 15.27
CA LEU A 91 -12.29 7.67 16.56
C LEU A 91 -11.87 6.19 16.60
N GLY A 92 -11.70 5.55 15.44
CA GLY A 92 -11.30 4.14 15.34
C GLY A 92 -12.32 3.18 15.96
N HIS A 93 -13.61 3.51 15.91
CA HIS A 93 -14.64 2.63 16.44
C HIS A 93 -14.65 1.29 15.68
N PRO A 94 -14.90 0.17 16.36
CA PRO A 94 -14.99 -1.12 15.72
C PRO A 94 -16.23 -1.18 14.83
N ILE A 95 -16.10 -1.83 13.66
CA ILE A 95 -17.22 -2.08 12.76
C ILE A 95 -18.19 -3.06 13.44
N PRO A 96 -19.49 -2.76 13.56
CA PRO A 96 -20.43 -3.52 14.37
C PRO A 96 -20.67 -4.97 13.93
N GLY A 97 -20.50 -5.25 12.64
CA GLY A 97 -20.78 -6.57 12.07
C GLY A 97 -20.21 -6.79 10.68
N PRO A 98 -20.48 -7.96 10.06
CA PRO A 98 -20.06 -8.26 8.71
C PRO A 98 -20.59 -7.23 7.70
N LEU A 99 -19.83 -7.03 6.63
CA LEU A 99 -20.23 -6.25 5.47
C LEU A 99 -20.90 -7.14 4.41
N LYS A 100 -21.47 -6.51 3.40
CA LYS A 100 -22.02 -7.19 2.24
C LYS A 100 -20.91 -7.84 1.42
N PRO A 101 -21.18 -8.89 0.60
CA PRO A 101 -20.18 -9.48 -0.27
C PRO A 101 -19.51 -8.42 -1.17
N LEU A 102 -18.18 -8.46 -1.25
CA LEU A 102 -17.38 -7.65 -2.16
C LEU A 102 -16.47 -8.56 -2.98
N ILE A 103 -16.59 -8.48 -4.30
CA ILE A 103 -15.67 -9.11 -5.25
C ILE A 103 -14.70 -8.03 -5.73
N ALA A 104 -13.41 -8.26 -5.56
CA ALA A 104 -12.36 -7.36 -6.02
C ALA A 104 -11.65 -7.96 -7.24
N VAL A 105 -11.53 -7.17 -8.31
CA VAL A 105 -10.84 -7.51 -9.56
C VAL A 105 -9.68 -6.52 -9.72
N PRO A 106 -8.48 -6.81 -9.18
CA PRO A 106 -7.34 -5.92 -9.28
C PRO A 106 -6.84 -5.82 -10.73
N THR A 107 -6.47 -4.60 -11.12
CA THR A 107 -5.90 -4.27 -12.42
C THR A 107 -4.50 -3.66 -12.32
N THR A 108 -3.97 -3.57 -11.11
CA THR A 108 -2.62 -3.13 -10.79
C THR A 108 -1.92 -4.18 -9.92
N ALA A 109 -0.63 -4.40 -10.14
CA ALA A 109 0.19 -5.28 -9.33
C ALA A 109 0.88 -4.45 -8.24
N GLY A 110 0.16 -4.10 -7.15
CA GLY A 110 0.69 -3.18 -6.14
C GLY A 110 0.08 -3.39 -4.76
N THR A 111 -1.01 -2.73 -4.48
CA THR A 111 -1.55 -2.54 -3.13
C THR A 111 -1.98 -3.82 -2.41
N GLY A 112 -2.28 -4.91 -3.12
CA GLY A 112 -2.87 -6.11 -2.52
C GLY A 112 -4.22 -5.84 -1.84
N SER A 113 -4.94 -4.78 -2.23
CA SER A 113 -6.18 -4.37 -1.57
C SER A 113 -7.27 -5.44 -1.63
N GLU A 114 -7.25 -6.33 -2.62
CA GLU A 114 -8.13 -7.50 -2.73
C GLU A 114 -7.94 -8.51 -1.60
N THR A 115 -6.81 -8.46 -0.88
CA THR A 115 -6.48 -9.38 0.21
C THR A 115 -6.48 -8.73 1.59
N THR A 116 -6.63 -7.40 1.68
CA THR A 116 -6.45 -6.65 2.92
C THR A 116 -7.74 -6.08 3.49
N GLY A 117 -7.78 -5.93 4.81
CA GLY A 117 -8.89 -5.28 5.53
C GLY A 117 -8.62 -3.80 5.80
N VAL A 118 -8.10 -3.07 4.80
CA VAL A 118 -7.75 -1.64 4.93
C VAL A 118 -8.32 -0.89 3.74
N ALA A 119 -8.77 0.35 3.97
CA ALA A 119 -9.12 1.33 2.94
C ALA A 119 -8.43 2.64 3.27
N ILE A 120 -7.62 3.16 2.34
CA ILE A 120 -6.78 4.34 2.53
C ILE A 120 -7.33 5.51 1.73
N PHE A 121 -7.29 6.70 2.31
CA PHE A 121 -7.73 7.94 1.67
C PHE A 121 -6.93 9.16 2.16
N ASP A 122 -6.95 10.22 1.38
CA ASP A 122 -6.41 11.52 1.75
C ASP A 122 -7.48 12.38 2.44
N TYR A 123 -7.18 12.79 3.67
CA TYR A 123 -7.96 13.81 4.36
C TYR A 123 -7.45 15.20 3.95
N VAL A 124 -8.11 15.77 2.94
CA VAL A 124 -7.63 16.96 2.22
C VAL A 124 -7.45 18.15 3.15
N GLU A 125 -8.39 18.39 4.07
CA GLU A 125 -8.34 19.53 5.00
C GLU A 125 -7.08 19.52 5.87
N LYS A 126 -6.67 18.34 6.34
CA LYS A 126 -5.48 18.18 7.21
C LYS A 126 -4.21 17.82 6.45
N LYS A 127 -4.26 17.71 5.12
CA LYS A 127 -3.12 17.25 4.29
C LYS A 127 -2.48 15.98 4.85
N ALA A 128 -3.32 15.04 5.24
CA ALA A 128 -2.90 13.82 5.92
C ALA A 128 -3.52 12.60 5.25
N LYS A 129 -2.69 11.62 4.92
CA LYS A 129 -3.15 10.31 4.49
C LYS A 129 -3.52 9.49 5.72
N THR A 130 -4.68 8.85 5.67
CA THR A 130 -5.19 7.98 6.75
C THR A 130 -6.05 6.87 6.16
N GLY A 131 -6.72 6.10 6.99
CA GLY A 131 -7.58 5.04 6.50
C GLY A 131 -8.47 4.43 7.57
N ILE A 132 -9.19 3.41 7.16
CA ILE A 132 -10.02 2.57 7.99
C ILE A 132 -9.39 1.17 7.96
N ALA A 133 -9.16 0.57 9.12
CA ALA A 133 -8.55 -0.77 9.20
C ALA A 133 -9.41 -1.69 10.07
N HIS A 134 -10.04 -2.67 9.43
CA HIS A 134 -10.84 -3.67 10.11
C HIS A 134 -10.97 -4.94 9.27
N ARG A 135 -10.97 -6.12 9.90
CA ARG A 135 -11.05 -7.42 9.21
C ARG A 135 -12.29 -7.56 8.30
N TYR A 136 -13.39 -6.89 8.61
CA TYR A 136 -14.62 -6.95 7.81
C TYR A 136 -14.52 -6.19 6.48
N LEU A 137 -13.52 -5.31 6.30
CA LEU A 137 -13.24 -4.67 5.01
C LEU A 137 -12.59 -5.60 3.99
N LYS A 138 -12.09 -6.78 4.41
CA LYS A 138 -11.53 -7.75 3.46
C LYS A 138 -12.58 -8.13 2.42
N PRO A 139 -12.25 -8.03 1.11
CA PRO A 139 -13.11 -8.57 0.08
C PRO A 139 -13.44 -10.04 0.31
N THR A 140 -14.64 -10.44 -0.06
CA THR A 140 -15.11 -11.83 0.05
C THR A 140 -14.37 -12.71 -0.96
N LEU A 141 -14.04 -12.15 -2.13
CA LEU A 141 -13.36 -12.83 -3.22
C LEU A 141 -12.44 -11.84 -3.96
N GLY A 142 -11.24 -12.28 -4.29
CA GLY A 142 -10.33 -11.61 -5.23
C GLY A 142 -10.26 -12.42 -6.53
N ILE A 143 -10.47 -11.77 -7.68
CA ILE A 143 -10.26 -12.36 -9.03
C ILE A 143 -8.95 -11.82 -9.56
N VAL A 144 -7.88 -12.58 -9.36
CA VAL A 144 -6.50 -12.20 -9.71
C VAL A 144 -6.16 -12.77 -11.08
N ASP A 145 -6.40 -11.98 -12.11
CA ASP A 145 -6.18 -12.34 -13.51
C ASP A 145 -5.16 -11.37 -14.14
N SER A 146 -4.03 -11.88 -14.60
CA SER A 146 -2.95 -11.09 -15.19
C SER A 146 -3.35 -10.36 -16.46
N ASP A 147 -4.36 -10.82 -17.17
CA ASP A 147 -4.88 -10.13 -18.35
C ASP A 147 -5.41 -8.74 -18.03
N ASN A 148 -5.88 -8.54 -16.81
CA ASN A 148 -6.37 -7.25 -16.35
C ASN A 148 -5.25 -6.19 -16.18
N THR A 149 -3.97 -6.59 -16.22
CA THR A 149 -2.82 -5.68 -16.12
C THR A 149 -2.20 -5.30 -17.46
N ARG A 150 -2.75 -5.76 -18.60
CA ARG A 150 -2.19 -5.54 -19.94
C ARG A 150 -2.07 -4.07 -20.34
N THR A 151 -2.93 -3.22 -19.82
CA THR A 151 -2.97 -1.79 -20.15
C THR A 151 -2.29 -0.91 -19.11
N LEU A 152 -1.60 -1.52 -18.12
CA LEU A 152 -0.95 -0.78 -17.04
C LEU A 152 0.20 0.08 -17.61
N PRO A 153 0.20 1.41 -17.40
CA PRO A 153 1.31 2.25 -17.84
C PRO A 153 2.63 1.90 -17.14
N PRO A 154 3.81 2.03 -17.79
CA PRO A 154 5.12 1.70 -17.19
C PRO A 154 5.39 2.38 -15.87
N ALA A 155 5.07 3.68 -15.76
CA ALA A 155 5.28 4.45 -14.53
C ALA A 155 4.40 3.93 -13.38
N VAL A 156 3.17 3.50 -13.69
CA VAL A 156 2.27 2.88 -12.70
C VAL A 156 2.80 1.50 -12.30
N ALA A 157 3.27 0.70 -13.28
CA ALA A 157 3.88 -0.60 -13.00
C ALA A 157 5.12 -0.49 -12.07
N ALA A 158 5.98 0.52 -12.33
CA ALA A 158 7.13 0.78 -11.47
C ALA A 158 6.72 1.18 -10.05
N ALA A 159 5.82 2.15 -9.91
CA ALA A 159 5.38 2.64 -8.60
C ALA A 159 4.67 1.53 -7.80
N THR A 160 3.76 0.79 -8.42
CA THR A 160 3.02 -0.29 -7.76
C THR A 160 3.92 -1.48 -7.45
N GLY A 161 4.88 -1.82 -8.32
CA GLY A 161 5.86 -2.85 -8.06
C GLY A 161 6.76 -2.52 -6.85
N LEU A 162 7.23 -1.27 -6.74
CA LEU A 162 8.01 -0.83 -5.57
C LEU A 162 7.17 -0.81 -4.28
N ASP A 163 5.86 -0.62 -4.38
CA ASP A 163 4.94 -0.76 -3.26
C ASP A 163 4.88 -2.23 -2.78
N VAL A 164 4.79 -3.20 -3.69
CA VAL A 164 4.88 -4.63 -3.36
C VAL A 164 6.20 -4.97 -2.66
N LEU A 165 7.32 -4.46 -3.17
CA LEU A 165 8.63 -4.64 -2.54
C LEU A 165 8.62 -4.11 -1.10
N SER A 166 8.11 -2.90 -0.90
CA SER A 166 8.00 -2.29 0.42
C SER A 166 7.08 -3.07 1.35
N HIS A 167 5.91 -3.47 0.88
CA HIS A 167 4.97 -4.31 1.64
C HIS A 167 5.61 -5.61 2.15
N ALA A 168 6.26 -6.35 1.25
CA ALA A 168 6.90 -7.61 1.60
C ALA A 168 8.09 -7.40 2.55
N LEU A 169 8.95 -6.41 2.26
CA LEU A 169 10.12 -6.13 3.06
C LEU A 169 9.76 -5.64 4.46
N GLU A 170 8.85 -4.67 4.57
CA GLU A 170 8.40 -4.14 5.86
C GLU A 170 7.67 -5.20 6.69
N SER A 171 6.81 -5.99 6.05
CA SER A 171 6.13 -7.12 6.71
C SER A 171 7.15 -8.11 7.29
N TYR A 172 8.19 -8.43 6.55
CA TYR A 172 9.24 -9.35 6.98
C TYR A 172 10.12 -8.75 8.08
N THR A 173 10.48 -7.48 8.00
CA THR A 173 11.37 -6.81 8.96
C THR A 173 10.62 -6.15 10.12
N ALA A 174 9.30 -6.22 10.18
CA ALA A 174 8.51 -5.68 11.28
C ALA A 174 8.87 -6.32 12.63
N MET A 175 8.55 -5.61 13.71
CA MET A 175 8.60 -6.12 15.08
C MET A 175 7.95 -7.52 15.16
N PRO A 176 8.56 -8.51 15.81
CA PRO A 176 7.97 -9.82 16.00
C PRO A 176 6.63 -9.77 16.74
N PHE A 177 5.70 -10.63 16.34
CA PHE A 177 4.32 -10.65 16.89
C PHE A 177 4.25 -10.93 18.39
N ASP A 178 5.22 -11.66 18.93
CA ASP A 178 5.34 -12.01 20.33
C ASP A 178 6.03 -10.93 21.19
N GLU A 179 6.62 -9.92 20.56
CA GLU A 179 7.16 -8.73 21.24
C GLU A 179 6.12 -7.61 21.36
N ARG A 180 4.95 -7.75 20.74
CA ARG A 180 3.89 -6.75 20.87
C ARG A 180 3.24 -6.79 22.24
N PRO A 181 2.89 -5.64 22.82
CA PRO A 181 2.10 -5.59 24.06
C PRO A 181 0.79 -6.36 23.91
N MET A 182 0.50 -7.26 24.85
CA MET A 182 -0.76 -7.99 24.86
C MET A 182 -1.91 -7.04 25.22
N PRO A 183 -2.97 -6.97 24.39
CA PRO A 183 -4.13 -6.15 24.72
C PRO A 183 -4.90 -6.76 25.90
N ALA A 184 -5.63 -5.91 26.64
CA ALA A 184 -6.43 -6.35 27.77
C ALA A 184 -7.52 -7.34 27.38
N ARG A 185 -8.07 -7.21 26.16
CA ARG A 185 -9.09 -8.11 25.60
C ARG A 185 -8.75 -8.52 24.18
N PRO A 186 -9.08 -9.74 23.74
CA PRO A 186 -8.83 -10.20 22.36
C PRO A 186 -9.43 -9.30 21.27
N LEU A 187 -10.55 -8.64 21.56
CA LEU A 187 -11.22 -7.72 20.61
C LEU A 187 -10.40 -6.44 20.33
N GLU A 188 -9.49 -6.09 21.25
CA GLU A 188 -8.62 -4.91 21.12
C GLU A 188 -7.32 -5.20 20.38
N ARG A 189 -7.15 -6.43 19.86
CA ARG A 189 -5.99 -6.76 19.03
C ARG A 189 -6.01 -5.92 17.77
N PRO A 190 -4.91 -5.19 17.47
CA PRO A 190 -4.83 -4.43 16.24
C PRO A 190 -4.84 -5.36 15.01
N ALA A 191 -5.26 -4.83 13.86
CA ALA A 191 -5.27 -5.59 12.61
C ALA A 191 -3.88 -6.10 12.22
N TYR A 192 -2.84 -5.29 12.43
CA TYR A 192 -1.45 -5.64 12.18
C TYR A 192 -0.79 -6.23 13.43
N GLN A 193 -0.26 -7.44 13.31
CA GLN A 193 0.23 -8.22 14.44
C GLN A 193 1.75 -8.20 14.62
N GLY A 194 2.52 -7.76 13.62
CA GLY A 194 3.97 -7.91 13.54
C GLY A 194 4.39 -9.12 12.70
N SER A 195 5.68 -9.21 12.40
CA SER A 195 6.25 -10.32 11.65
C SER A 195 6.00 -11.65 12.37
N ASN A 196 5.67 -12.68 11.61
CA ASN A 196 5.33 -14.00 12.16
C ASN A 196 5.59 -15.08 11.11
N PRO A 197 5.77 -16.36 11.52
CA PRO A 197 6.17 -17.44 10.61
C PRO A 197 5.23 -17.65 9.42
N VAL A 198 3.94 -17.35 9.55
CA VAL A 198 2.98 -17.50 8.44
C VAL A 198 3.12 -16.37 7.43
N SER A 199 3.18 -15.12 7.90
CA SER A 199 3.39 -13.97 7.02
C SER A 199 4.76 -13.98 6.34
N ASP A 200 5.79 -14.51 7.01
CA ASP A 200 7.16 -14.58 6.49
C ASP A 200 7.26 -15.43 5.22
N ILE A 201 6.50 -16.52 5.13
CA ILE A 201 6.45 -17.37 3.93
C ILE A 201 6.03 -16.55 2.70
N TRP A 202 4.99 -15.74 2.86
CA TRP A 202 4.46 -14.90 1.78
C TRP A 202 5.38 -13.74 1.45
N ALA A 203 5.93 -13.09 2.47
CA ALA A 203 6.83 -11.95 2.31
C ALA A 203 8.10 -12.35 1.55
N ILE A 204 8.79 -13.41 1.97
CA ILE A 204 10.00 -13.89 1.30
C ILE A 204 9.69 -14.32 -0.14
N ARG A 205 8.61 -15.06 -0.36
CA ARG A 205 8.25 -15.46 -1.72
C ARG A 205 7.93 -14.27 -2.62
N ALA A 206 7.27 -13.25 -2.09
CA ALA A 206 7.03 -12.01 -2.83
C ALA A 206 8.35 -11.31 -3.21
N LEU A 207 9.31 -11.19 -2.28
CA LEU A 207 10.63 -10.59 -2.57
C LEU A 207 11.40 -11.37 -3.65
N GLU A 208 11.38 -12.70 -3.63
CA GLU A 208 12.00 -13.55 -4.65
C GLU A 208 11.38 -13.31 -6.04
N LEU A 209 10.04 -13.25 -6.12
CA LEU A 209 9.34 -12.93 -7.36
C LEU A 209 9.69 -11.51 -7.85
N MET A 210 9.76 -10.54 -6.93
CA MET A 210 10.14 -9.17 -7.26
C MET A 210 11.55 -9.09 -7.83
N ALA A 211 12.49 -9.85 -7.27
CA ALA A 211 13.88 -9.86 -7.72
C ALA A 211 14.02 -10.26 -9.19
N GLU A 212 13.22 -11.22 -9.62
CA GLU A 212 13.25 -11.79 -10.97
C GLU A 212 12.37 -11.00 -11.95
N PHE A 213 11.13 -10.71 -11.57
CA PHE A 213 10.12 -10.29 -12.53
C PHE A 213 9.86 -8.78 -12.57
N LEU A 214 10.16 -8.01 -11.52
CA LEU A 214 9.92 -6.56 -11.55
C LEU A 214 10.73 -5.83 -12.63
N PRO A 215 12.06 -6.08 -12.78
CA PRO A 215 12.82 -5.46 -13.86
C PRO A 215 12.33 -5.88 -15.25
N ARG A 216 11.90 -7.14 -15.42
CA ARG A 216 11.35 -7.66 -16.68
C ARG A 216 10.04 -6.99 -17.04
N ALA A 217 9.09 -6.97 -16.08
CA ALA A 217 7.77 -6.35 -16.29
C ALA A 217 7.86 -4.84 -16.59
N TYR A 218 8.85 -4.15 -16.04
CA TYR A 218 9.11 -2.75 -16.32
C TYR A 218 9.74 -2.53 -17.70
N ALA A 219 10.71 -3.38 -18.08
CA ALA A 219 11.42 -3.26 -19.35
C ALA A 219 10.55 -3.62 -20.54
N ASP A 220 9.65 -4.59 -20.39
CA ASP A 220 8.75 -5.06 -21.46
C ASP A 220 7.35 -5.35 -20.89
N LEU A 221 6.42 -4.44 -21.13
CA LEU A 221 5.03 -4.60 -20.72
C LEU A 221 4.28 -5.72 -21.48
N SER A 222 4.84 -6.25 -22.56
CA SER A 222 4.30 -7.40 -23.28
C SER A 222 4.73 -8.75 -22.70
N ASP A 223 5.67 -8.76 -21.74
CA ASP A 223 6.10 -9.97 -21.02
C ASP A 223 4.95 -10.47 -20.10
N GLU A 224 4.14 -11.38 -20.65
CA GLU A 224 2.96 -11.93 -19.95
C GLU A 224 3.33 -12.68 -18.68
N GLU A 225 4.45 -13.42 -18.69
CA GLU A 225 4.93 -14.15 -17.53
C GLU A 225 5.31 -13.16 -16.42
N ALA A 226 6.11 -12.15 -16.72
CA ALA A 226 6.53 -11.17 -15.74
C ALA A 226 5.33 -10.43 -15.14
N ARG A 227 4.35 -10.00 -15.94
CA ARG A 227 3.12 -9.39 -15.44
C ARG A 227 2.31 -10.32 -14.54
N ALA A 228 2.18 -11.60 -14.91
CA ALA A 228 1.48 -12.59 -14.11
C ALA A 228 2.17 -12.82 -12.76
N GLN A 229 3.50 -12.93 -12.75
CA GLN A 229 4.27 -13.11 -11.52
C GLN A 229 4.25 -11.86 -10.63
N MET A 230 4.23 -10.66 -11.24
CA MET A 230 4.10 -9.42 -10.48
C MET A 230 2.72 -9.30 -9.81
N LEU A 231 1.64 -9.65 -10.51
CA LEU A 231 0.30 -9.65 -9.90
C LEU A 231 0.18 -10.71 -8.80
N LEU A 232 0.78 -11.88 -8.99
CA LEU A 232 0.87 -12.90 -7.95
C LEU A 232 1.67 -12.38 -6.74
N ALA A 233 2.83 -11.73 -6.97
CA ALA A 233 3.64 -11.14 -5.91
C ALA A 233 2.85 -10.10 -5.10
N ALA A 234 2.06 -9.24 -5.76
CA ALA A 234 1.19 -8.27 -5.10
C ALA A 234 0.14 -8.95 -4.19
N ALA A 235 -0.53 -9.97 -4.70
CA ALA A 235 -1.55 -10.70 -3.95
C ALA A 235 -0.96 -11.42 -2.71
N ILE A 236 0.18 -12.13 -2.88
CA ILE A 236 0.81 -12.85 -1.76
C ILE A 236 1.47 -11.90 -0.76
N ALA A 237 2.06 -10.78 -1.20
CA ALA A 237 2.52 -9.73 -0.30
C ALA A 237 1.35 -9.19 0.54
N GLY A 238 0.19 -8.96 -0.11
CA GLY A 238 -1.03 -8.53 0.56
C GLY A 238 -1.53 -9.51 1.63
N ILE A 239 -1.42 -10.81 1.39
CA ILE A 239 -1.73 -11.85 2.40
C ILE A 239 -0.74 -11.73 3.59
N GLY A 240 0.54 -11.53 3.33
CA GLY A 240 1.58 -11.38 4.34
C GLY A 240 1.40 -10.13 5.19
N PHE A 241 1.50 -8.94 4.57
CA PHE A 241 1.44 -7.68 5.31
C PHE A 241 0.04 -7.35 5.83
N GLY A 242 -1.02 -7.86 5.21
CA GLY A 242 -2.39 -7.71 5.72
C GLY A 242 -2.57 -8.28 7.12
N ASN A 243 -1.65 -9.13 7.58
CA ASN A 243 -1.60 -9.68 8.92
C ASN A 243 -0.40 -9.13 9.73
N ALA A 244 0.81 -9.15 9.17
CA ALA A 244 2.01 -8.65 9.86
C ALA A 244 2.01 -7.12 9.99
N GLY A 245 1.59 -6.42 8.95
CA GLY A 245 1.61 -4.97 8.84
C GLY A 245 2.84 -4.45 8.10
N VAL A 246 2.94 -3.13 8.02
CA VAL A 246 4.06 -2.35 7.49
C VAL A 246 4.55 -1.39 8.57
N HIS A 247 5.69 -0.73 8.38
CA HIS A 247 6.23 0.11 9.46
C HIS A 247 6.70 1.52 9.02
N LEU A 248 7.93 1.91 9.30
CA LEU A 248 8.40 3.29 9.14
C LEU A 248 8.34 3.82 7.71
N PRO A 249 8.76 3.09 6.64
CA PRO A 249 8.68 3.61 5.29
C PRO A 249 7.27 4.05 4.91
N HIS A 250 6.26 3.22 5.21
CA HIS A 250 4.86 3.58 5.03
C HIS A 250 4.43 4.74 5.94
N GLY A 251 4.84 4.75 7.21
CA GLY A 251 4.54 5.84 8.13
C GLY A 251 5.07 7.19 7.65
N MET A 252 6.30 7.21 7.15
CA MET A 252 6.95 8.39 6.58
C MET A 252 6.35 8.80 5.23
N SER A 253 5.83 7.86 4.45
CA SER A 253 5.22 8.14 3.15
C SER A 253 3.96 9.01 3.23
N TYR A 254 3.21 8.92 4.31
CA TYR A 254 1.92 9.61 4.44
C TYR A 254 2.07 11.13 4.39
N PRO A 255 2.93 11.80 5.17
CA PRO A 255 3.17 13.22 5.00
C PRO A 255 3.85 13.56 3.67
N VAL A 256 4.70 12.69 3.12
CA VAL A 256 5.30 12.89 1.79
C VAL A 256 4.23 12.95 0.70
N ALA A 257 3.23 12.08 0.72
CA ALA A 257 2.12 12.14 -0.23
C ALA A 257 1.18 13.33 0.06
N GLY A 258 0.84 13.56 1.34
CA GLY A 258 -0.15 14.58 1.73
C GLY A 258 0.34 16.03 1.62
N MET A 259 1.64 16.30 1.66
CA MET A 259 2.22 17.67 1.65
C MET A 259 2.89 18.03 0.32
N VAL A 260 2.81 17.17 -0.70
CA VAL A 260 3.38 17.46 -2.02
C VAL A 260 2.80 18.73 -2.63
N ARG A 261 3.65 19.57 -3.23
CA ARG A 261 3.23 20.90 -3.72
C ARG A 261 3.21 21.05 -5.23
N GLY A 262 4.21 20.54 -5.92
CA GLY A 262 4.39 20.81 -7.34
C GLY A 262 4.78 19.61 -8.19
N HIS A 263 5.16 18.49 -7.58
CA HIS A 263 5.57 17.31 -8.30
C HIS A 263 4.38 16.67 -9.04
N ARG A 264 4.59 16.37 -10.32
CA ARG A 264 3.65 15.59 -11.14
C ARG A 264 4.43 14.46 -11.78
N PRO A 265 4.10 13.21 -11.46
CA PRO A 265 4.85 12.07 -11.98
C PRO A 265 4.58 11.88 -13.47
N ASP A 266 5.62 11.62 -14.24
CA ASP A 266 5.49 11.23 -15.64
C ASP A 266 4.65 9.96 -15.78
N GLY A 267 3.84 9.89 -16.84
CA GLY A 267 3.01 8.72 -17.13
C GLY A 267 1.71 8.60 -16.30
N TYR A 268 1.41 9.57 -15.42
CA TYR A 268 0.12 9.69 -14.75
C TYR A 268 -0.71 10.82 -15.34
N VAL A 269 -1.99 10.55 -15.58
CA VAL A 269 -2.95 11.56 -16.05
C VAL A 269 -3.66 12.15 -14.84
N VAL A 270 -3.04 13.17 -14.22
CA VAL A 270 -3.56 13.86 -13.04
C VAL A 270 -3.47 15.38 -13.22
N ASP A 271 -4.43 16.10 -12.67
CA ASP A 271 -4.50 17.57 -12.73
C ASP A 271 -3.88 18.27 -11.50
N HIS A 272 -3.51 17.51 -10.49
CA HIS A 272 -2.96 17.97 -9.22
C HIS A 272 -1.53 17.45 -8.98
N ALA A 273 -0.84 18.03 -7.99
CA ALA A 273 0.46 17.55 -7.54
C ALA A 273 0.29 16.21 -6.81
N MET A 274 1.14 15.23 -7.14
CA MET A 274 1.09 13.89 -6.56
C MET A 274 2.48 13.26 -6.53
N VAL A 275 2.79 12.53 -5.46
CA VAL A 275 3.85 11.52 -5.43
C VAL A 275 3.14 10.17 -5.33
N PRO A 276 3.25 9.28 -6.34
CA PRO A 276 2.59 7.97 -6.30
C PRO A 276 2.93 7.21 -5.03
N HIS A 277 1.95 6.51 -4.44
CA HIS A 277 2.11 5.88 -3.13
C HIS A 277 3.39 5.05 -3.00
N GLY A 278 3.62 4.08 -3.88
CA GLY A 278 4.83 3.25 -3.82
C GLY A 278 6.14 4.04 -3.96
N ILE A 279 6.12 5.16 -4.71
CA ILE A 279 7.27 6.07 -4.79
C ILE A 279 7.47 6.78 -3.45
N SER A 280 6.41 7.31 -2.84
CA SER A 280 6.51 7.99 -1.53
C SER A 280 7.01 7.07 -0.42
N VAL A 281 6.74 5.76 -0.51
CA VAL A 281 7.24 4.74 0.42
C VAL A 281 8.71 4.44 0.16
N ILE A 282 9.06 4.09 -1.09
CA ILE A 282 10.41 3.59 -1.41
C ILE A 282 11.48 4.66 -1.21
N LEU A 283 11.16 5.95 -1.35
CA LEU A 283 12.10 7.06 -1.13
C LEU A 283 12.64 7.10 0.32
N ASN A 284 11.91 6.55 1.28
CA ASN A 284 12.33 6.49 2.68
C ASN A 284 12.98 5.14 3.04
N THR A 285 12.78 4.11 2.22
CA THR A 285 13.17 2.73 2.55
C THR A 285 14.66 2.56 2.79
N PRO A 286 15.61 3.09 1.98
CA PRO A 286 17.03 2.90 2.21
C PRO A 286 17.51 3.43 3.57
N ALA A 287 17.11 4.64 3.97
CA ALA A 287 17.42 5.19 5.28
C ALA A 287 16.85 4.33 6.42
N VAL A 288 15.60 3.89 6.27
CA VAL A 288 14.93 3.07 7.30
C VAL A 288 15.57 1.70 7.47
N VAL A 289 15.97 1.01 6.39
CA VAL A 289 16.58 -0.33 6.55
C VAL A 289 17.97 -0.25 7.16
N ARG A 290 18.76 0.81 6.89
CA ARG A 290 20.01 1.09 7.61
C ARG A 290 19.75 1.28 9.10
N PHE A 291 18.73 2.06 9.44
CA PHE A 291 18.36 2.34 10.83
C PHE A 291 17.87 1.10 11.57
N THR A 292 17.01 0.28 10.95
CA THR A 292 16.36 -0.85 11.61
C THR A 292 17.19 -2.12 11.66
N ALA A 293 18.23 -2.25 10.82
CA ALA A 293 19.03 -3.48 10.70
C ALA A 293 19.67 -3.92 12.02
N SER A 294 20.05 -2.96 12.88
CA SER A 294 20.66 -3.28 14.18
C SER A 294 19.73 -4.04 15.12
N ALA A 295 18.41 -3.96 14.93
CA ALA A 295 17.45 -4.70 15.74
C ALA A 295 17.34 -6.16 15.32
N ASN A 296 17.47 -6.46 14.03
CA ASN A 296 17.44 -7.83 13.52
C ASN A 296 18.24 -7.95 12.21
N PRO A 297 19.58 -8.02 12.26
CA PRO A 297 20.43 -8.05 11.09
C PRO A 297 20.21 -9.28 10.20
N GLU A 298 19.90 -10.44 10.79
CA GLU A 298 19.67 -11.67 10.04
C GLU A 298 18.45 -11.56 9.11
N ARG A 299 17.38 -10.93 9.58
CA ARG A 299 16.19 -10.68 8.73
C ARG A 299 16.48 -9.70 7.61
N HIS A 300 17.30 -8.69 7.86
CA HIS A 300 17.72 -7.72 6.82
C HIS A 300 18.59 -8.40 5.76
N LEU A 301 19.58 -9.24 6.15
CA LEU A 301 20.36 -10.02 5.21
C LEU A 301 19.50 -11.01 4.42
N ARG A 302 18.58 -11.71 5.08
CA ARG A 302 17.66 -12.63 4.38
C ARG A 302 16.74 -11.89 3.40
N GLY A 303 16.29 -10.69 3.73
CA GLY A 303 15.52 -9.84 2.81
C GLY A 303 16.36 -9.40 1.60
N ALA A 304 17.62 -9.02 1.83
CA ALA A 304 18.55 -8.69 0.75
C ALA A 304 18.83 -9.89 -0.17
N GLU A 305 19.05 -11.07 0.40
CA GLU A 305 19.25 -12.33 -0.34
C GLU A 305 18.01 -12.67 -1.19
N ALA A 306 16.81 -12.58 -0.62
CA ALA A 306 15.56 -12.80 -1.35
C ALA A 306 15.38 -11.82 -2.52
N LEU A 307 15.87 -10.60 -2.39
CA LEU A 307 15.94 -9.60 -3.47
C LEU A 307 17.12 -9.85 -4.44
N GLY A 308 17.91 -10.91 -4.25
CA GLY A 308 19.01 -11.32 -5.13
C GLY A 308 20.36 -10.66 -4.83
N ALA A 309 20.59 -10.17 -3.61
CA ALA A 309 21.94 -9.76 -3.18
C ALA A 309 22.77 -11.00 -2.80
N ASP A 310 24.07 -10.93 -3.07
CA ASP A 310 25.02 -11.88 -2.49
C ASP A 310 25.33 -11.46 -1.05
N VAL A 311 25.01 -12.31 -0.11
CA VAL A 311 25.21 -12.07 1.34
C VAL A 311 26.21 -13.03 1.97
N SER A 312 26.91 -13.85 1.16
CA SER A 312 27.80 -14.92 1.62
C SER A 312 28.91 -14.45 2.56
N ASP A 313 29.45 -13.26 2.33
CA ASP A 313 30.53 -12.66 3.10
C ASP A 313 30.06 -11.48 3.99
N ALA A 314 28.75 -11.21 4.03
CA ALA A 314 28.21 -10.06 4.76
C ALA A 314 28.14 -10.31 6.26
N SER A 315 28.72 -9.40 7.04
CA SER A 315 28.58 -9.42 8.49
C SER A 315 27.25 -8.84 8.98
N PRO A 316 26.79 -9.19 10.20
CA PRO A 316 25.60 -8.57 10.78
C PRO A 316 25.62 -7.04 10.85
N SER A 317 26.82 -6.45 10.98
CA SER A 317 26.96 -4.98 11.01
C SER A 317 26.76 -4.31 9.66
N GLU A 318 26.87 -5.05 8.56
CA GLU A 318 26.70 -4.57 7.19
C GLU A 318 25.26 -4.79 6.67
N ALA A 319 24.43 -5.51 7.43
CA ALA A 319 23.10 -5.92 7.00
C ALA A 319 22.22 -4.77 6.46
N GLY A 320 22.27 -3.62 7.11
CA GLY A 320 21.52 -2.43 6.70
C GLY A 320 21.99 -1.87 5.38
N GLU A 321 23.31 -1.81 5.17
CA GLU A 321 23.90 -1.29 3.94
C GLU A 321 23.66 -2.23 2.76
N VAL A 322 23.87 -3.53 2.95
CA VAL A 322 23.64 -4.55 1.90
C VAL A 322 22.19 -4.50 1.41
N LEU A 323 21.22 -4.41 2.33
CA LEU A 323 19.82 -4.31 1.96
C LEU A 323 19.50 -2.97 1.30
N ALA A 324 20.01 -1.85 1.84
CA ALA A 324 19.79 -0.51 1.28
C ALA A 324 20.31 -0.41 -0.15
N GLU A 325 21.54 -0.87 -0.41
CA GLU A 325 22.13 -0.88 -1.75
C GLU A 325 21.30 -1.73 -2.73
N ARG A 326 20.73 -2.85 -2.27
CA ARG A 326 19.87 -3.67 -3.11
C ARG A 326 18.56 -2.97 -3.45
N VAL A 327 17.94 -2.28 -2.50
CA VAL A 327 16.76 -1.43 -2.74
C VAL A 327 17.09 -0.30 -3.71
N ILE A 328 18.20 0.40 -3.50
CA ILE A 328 18.67 1.48 -4.38
C ILE A 328 18.90 0.97 -5.81
N HIS A 329 19.41 -0.24 -5.97
CA HIS A 329 19.55 -0.85 -7.29
C HIS A 329 18.21 -0.93 -8.03
N PHE A 330 17.13 -1.38 -7.38
CA PHE A 330 15.79 -1.38 -7.98
C PHE A 330 15.30 0.04 -8.27
N MET A 331 15.50 0.98 -7.35
CA MET A 331 15.10 2.38 -7.55
C MET A 331 15.74 2.98 -8.79
N ARG A 332 17.06 2.77 -8.98
CA ARG A 332 17.78 3.23 -10.17
C ARG A 332 17.31 2.54 -11.44
N THR A 333 17.13 1.23 -11.41
CA THR A 333 16.68 0.44 -12.56
C THR A 333 15.29 0.88 -13.05
N LEU A 334 14.42 1.28 -12.14
CA LEU A 334 13.05 1.69 -12.42
C LEU A 334 12.88 3.21 -12.61
N GLY A 335 13.98 3.97 -12.62
CA GLY A 335 13.94 5.41 -12.85
C GLY A 335 13.29 6.22 -11.73
N VAL A 336 13.35 5.75 -10.49
CA VAL A 336 12.81 6.46 -9.33
C VAL A 336 13.56 7.78 -9.11
N PRO A 337 12.88 8.88 -8.72
CA PRO A 337 13.52 10.14 -8.32
C PRO A 337 14.56 9.92 -7.21
N ASN A 338 15.72 10.59 -7.30
CA ASN A 338 16.77 10.46 -6.30
C ASN A 338 16.44 11.23 -5.01
N GLY A 339 15.68 10.62 -4.13
CA GLY A 339 15.34 11.16 -2.82
C GLY A 339 14.19 12.17 -2.85
N LEU A 340 13.83 12.64 -1.67
CA LEU A 340 12.73 13.59 -1.45
C LEU A 340 12.96 14.94 -2.13
N ALA A 341 14.22 15.36 -2.27
CA ALA A 341 14.54 16.60 -2.96
C ALA A 341 14.11 16.58 -4.43
N ALA A 342 14.19 15.43 -5.09
CA ALA A 342 13.82 15.28 -6.49
C ALA A 342 12.29 15.32 -6.71
N VAL A 343 11.48 15.17 -5.65
CA VAL A 343 10.02 15.35 -5.70
C VAL A 343 9.56 16.68 -5.06
N GLY A 344 10.51 17.60 -4.81
CA GLY A 344 10.23 19.00 -4.47
C GLY A 344 10.24 19.33 -2.98
N TYR A 345 10.77 18.44 -2.12
CA TYR A 345 10.99 18.72 -0.71
C TYR A 345 12.37 19.36 -0.48
N THR A 346 12.49 20.09 0.61
CA THR A 346 13.71 20.71 1.10
C THR A 346 13.94 20.33 2.56
N THR A 347 15.12 20.60 3.09
CA THR A 347 15.41 20.39 4.52
C THR A 347 14.49 21.20 5.43
N ASP A 348 13.96 22.32 4.97
CA ASP A 348 13.00 23.17 5.72
C ASP A 348 11.64 22.46 5.92
N ASP A 349 11.33 21.44 5.13
CA ASP A 349 10.09 20.67 5.23
C ASP A 349 10.18 19.55 6.28
N ILE A 350 11.39 19.15 6.69
CA ILE A 350 11.61 18.00 7.58
C ILE A 350 10.81 18.10 8.88
N PRO A 351 10.74 19.26 9.58
CA PRO A 351 9.93 19.33 10.79
C PRO A 351 8.45 19.01 10.55
N ALA A 352 7.89 19.46 9.42
CA ALA A 352 6.50 19.19 9.07
C ALA A 352 6.28 17.70 8.71
N LEU A 353 7.22 17.09 7.97
CA LEU A 353 7.19 15.67 7.64
C LEU A 353 7.27 14.79 8.91
N VAL A 354 8.13 15.15 9.85
CA VAL A 354 8.22 14.48 11.16
C VAL A 354 6.90 14.57 11.92
N GLN A 355 6.32 15.77 12.03
CA GLN A 355 5.04 15.97 12.72
C GLN A 355 3.88 15.21 12.05
N GLY A 356 3.91 15.05 10.72
CA GLY A 356 2.94 14.24 9.99
C GLY A 356 3.13 12.71 10.19
N THR A 357 4.35 12.28 10.51
CA THR A 357 4.68 10.86 10.73
C THR A 357 4.37 10.41 12.16
N LEU A 358 4.65 11.24 13.16
CA LEU A 358 4.48 10.89 14.57
C LEU A 358 3.10 10.30 14.93
N PRO A 359 1.97 10.80 14.42
CA PRO A 359 0.66 10.24 14.75
C PRO A 359 0.34 8.91 14.04
N GLN A 360 1.18 8.42 13.14
CA GLN A 360 0.92 7.22 12.35
C GLN A 360 1.18 5.92 13.14
N HIS A 361 0.69 5.87 14.38
CA HIS A 361 0.96 4.78 15.33
C HIS A 361 0.56 3.40 14.84
N ARG A 362 -0.41 3.29 13.93
CA ARG A 362 -0.85 2.02 13.34
C ARG A 362 0.30 1.28 12.66
N VAL A 363 1.21 2.02 12.06
CA VAL A 363 2.36 1.48 11.32
C VAL A 363 3.68 1.73 12.05
N THR A 364 3.97 2.94 12.53
CA THR A 364 5.27 3.28 13.12
C THR A 364 5.62 2.43 14.34
N LYS A 365 4.61 1.98 15.13
CA LYS A 365 4.81 1.07 16.27
C LYS A 365 5.18 -0.37 15.89
N LEU A 366 5.15 -0.70 14.61
CA LEU A 366 5.62 -1.99 14.10
C LEU A 366 7.09 -1.96 13.69
N SER A 367 7.73 -0.81 13.75
CA SER A 367 9.17 -0.74 13.52
C SER A 367 9.91 -1.60 14.55
N PRO A 368 10.85 -2.45 14.13
CA PRO A 368 11.64 -3.27 15.05
C PRO A 368 12.57 -2.43 15.93
N ARG A 369 12.83 -1.19 15.51
CA ARG A 369 13.53 -0.17 16.31
C ARG A 369 12.64 1.06 16.44
N PRO A 370 12.32 1.50 17.66
CA PRO A 370 11.50 2.69 17.87
C PRO A 370 12.13 3.93 17.23
N ALA A 371 11.30 4.79 16.64
CA ALA A 371 11.71 6.07 16.09
C ALA A 371 10.85 7.19 16.71
N GLY A 372 11.50 8.09 17.42
CA GLY A 372 10.92 9.34 17.91
C GLY A 372 11.24 10.49 16.95
N GLU A 373 11.04 11.73 17.43
CA GLU A 373 11.24 12.94 16.63
C GLU A 373 12.68 13.07 16.11
N ALA A 374 13.68 12.76 16.94
CA ALA A 374 15.09 12.86 16.56
C ALA A 374 15.45 11.84 15.47
N GLU A 375 15.05 10.59 15.65
CA GLU A 375 15.31 9.53 14.66
C GLU A 375 14.59 9.81 13.34
N LEU A 376 13.33 10.23 13.37
CA LEU A 376 12.59 10.59 12.17
C LEU A 376 13.22 11.78 11.43
N THR A 377 13.75 12.76 12.17
CA THR A 377 14.51 13.88 11.56
C THR A 377 15.70 13.36 10.79
N SER A 378 16.56 12.53 11.39
CA SER A 378 17.71 11.93 10.70
C SER A 378 17.30 11.07 9.50
N LEU A 379 16.24 10.29 9.63
CA LEU A 379 15.72 9.45 8.54
C LEU A 379 15.24 10.28 7.34
N PHE A 380 14.57 11.41 7.59
CA PHE A 380 14.18 12.33 6.51
C PHE A 380 15.37 13.05 5.91
N GLU A 381 16.39 13.46 6.72
CA GLU A 381 17.64 14.04 6.22
C GLU A 381 18.35 13.07 5.27
N GLU A 382 18.50 11.80 5.65
CA GLU A 382 19.08 10.74 4.81
C GLU A 382 18.25 10.44 3.55
N SER A 383 16.93 10.62 3.61
CA SER A 383 16.02 10.41 2.48
C SER A 383 15.99 11.58 1.49
N MET A 384 16.58 12.75 1.81
CA MET A 384 16.58 13.91 0.90
C MET A 384 17.34 13.63 -0.40
N THR A 385 18.46 12.94 -0.32
CA THR A 385 19.26 12.49 -1.48
C THR A 385 19.85 11.14 -1.15
N ILE A 386 19.53 10.13 -1.92
CA ILE A 386 19.82 8.72 -1.58
C ILE A 386 21.14 8.24 -2.23
N TRP A 387 21.44 8.69 -3.47
CA TRP A 387 22.67 8.37 -4.22
C TRP A 387 23.24 9.57 -4.99
#